data_83b8965c4a694fc81dd706c0c80b86af
#
_entry.id   83b8965c4a694fc81dd706c0c80b86af
#
_cell.length_a   1.000
_cell.length_b   1.000
_cell.length_c   1.000
_cell.angle_alpha   90.00
_cell.angle_beta   90.00
_cell.angle_gamma   90.00
#
_symmetry.space_group_name_H-M   'P 1'
#
loop_
_entity.id
_entity.type
_entity.pdbx_description
1 polymer ?
#
loop_
_entity_poly.entity_id
_entity_poly.type
_entity_poly.pdbx_seq_one_letter_code
_entity_poly.pdbx_strand_id
1 'polypeptide(L)'
;MNISGFDLTHTLAFVFDLDGTLVQSEHVWSKAKDTVAKKNGLKLTEADLEPFVGRSLNAFVSHFFMNFSDEQKNHLINEIQTNALSSLETEMMPIKGASELIKAIFENGFRLAIYSSASRQAIFLALRKLKAQEYFEIIVSGDDVQNSKPNPEPYKRVLEQLQIHADQALAIEDSQSGFQSAIAAKIPTIVVHQNNPYIFKEASLSFRKLSQIKLSICE
;
A
#
# COMPACT_ATOMS: atom_id res chain seq x y z
N MET A 1 22.83 10.77 -5.40
CA MET A 1 21.71 10.32 -6.26
C MET A 1 20.47 11.10 -5.88
N ASN A 2 19.57 11.38 -6.80
CA ASN A 2 18.34 12.13 -6.52
C ASN A 2 17.13 11.59 -7.32
N ILE A 3 15.92 11.99 -6.86
CA ILE A 3 14.67 11.85 -7.61
C ILE A 3 14.09 13.25 -7.76
N SER A 4 14.06 13.80 -8.99
CA SER A 4 13.52 15.15 -9.26
C SER A 4 14.04 16.25 -8.30
N GLY A 5 15.34 16.19 -7.97
CA GLY A 5 15.99 17.12 -7.05
C GLY A 5 15.92 16.75 -5.56
N PHE A 6 15.11 15.74 -5.18
CA PHE A 6 15.13 15.22 -3.80
C PHE A 6 16.39 14.38 -3.60
N ASP A 7 17.24 14.79 -2.64
CA ASP A 7 18.51 14.13 -2.37
C ASP A 7 18.32 12.78 -1.64
N LEU A 8 18.92 11.73 -2.17
CA LEU A 8 18.87 10.38 -1.63
C LEU A 8 20.14 9.99 -0.85
N THR A 9 21.02 10.94 -0.53
CA THR A 9 22.32 10.63 0.11
C THR A 9 22.16 9.90 1.45
N HIS A 10 21.11 10.18 2.20
CA HIS A 10 20.81 9.52 3.47
C HIS A 10 19.82 8.36 3.35
N THR A 11 19.21 8.15 2.18
CA THR A 11 18.23 7.08 1.96
C THR A 11 18.94 5.74 1.84
N LEU A 12 18.53 4.77 2.64
CA LEU A 12 19.01 3.39 2.59
C LEU A 12 17.96 2.44 2.02
N ALA A 13 16.68 2.74 2.20
CA ALA A 13 15.61 1.87 1.79
C ALA A 13 14.41 2.62 1.20
N PHE A 14 13.73 1.98 0.26
CA PHE A 14 12.41 2.37 -0.22
C PHE A 14 11.35 1.46 0.38
N VAL A 15 10.27 2.05 0.88
CA VAL A 15 9.12 1.33 1.45
C VAL A 15 7.91 1.58 0.55
N PHE A 16 7.49 0.54 -0.15
CA PHE A 16 6.34 0.63 -1.07
C PHE A 16 5.04 0.25 -0.38
N ASP A 17 3.99 1.00 -0.66
CA ASP A 17 2.65 0.47 -0.63
C ASP A 17 2.40 -0.42 -1.86
N LEU A 18 1.32 -1.20 -1.84
CA LEU A 18 1.01 -2.17 -2.88
C LEU A 18 -0.18 -1.76 -3.76
N ASP A 19 -1.36 -1.67 -3.11
CA ASP A 19 -2.64 -1.55 -3.80
C ASP A 19 -2.89 -0.11 -4.24
N GLY A 20 -2.87 0.17 -5.55
CA GLY A 20 -2.91 1.53 -6.10
C GLY A 20 -1.53 2.14 -6.36
N THR A 21 -0.48 1.60 -5.74
CA THR A 21 0.92 2.01 -5.92
C THR A 21 1.67 1.14 -6.92
N LEU A 22 1.74 -0.18 -6.70
CA LEU A 22 2.44 -1.14 -7.56
C LEU A 22 1.49 -1.94 -8.45
N VAL A 23 0.27 -2.19 -7.98
CA VAL A 23 -0.77 -2.94 -8.70
C VAL A 23 -2.13 -2.25 -8.63
N GLN A 24 -2.92 -2.40 -9.69
CA GLN A 24 -4.33 -1.99 -9.72
C GLN A 24 -5.17 -3.16 -9.21
N SER A 25 -5.58 -3.10 -7.96
CA SER A 25 -6.32 -4.16 -7.25
C SER A 25 -7.52 -3.63 -6.47
N GLU A 26 -7.63 -2.32 -6.25
CA GLU A 26 -8.69 -1.73 -5.40
C GLU A 26 -10.09 -2.06 -5.89
N HIS A 27 -10.31 -2.15 -7.22
CA HIS A 27 -11.59 -2.57 -7.79
C HIS A 27 -11.98 -4.01 -7.38
N VAL A 28 -11.01 -4.90 -7.21
CA VAL A 28 -11.24 -6.28 -6.73
C VAL A 28 -11.66 -6.29 -5.28
N TRP A 29 -10.95 -5.52 -4.45
CA TRP A 29 -11.27 -5.36 -3.03
C TRP A 29 -12.63 -4.70 -2.83
N SER A 30 -12.93 -3.63 -3.57
CA SER A 30 -14.23 -2.93 -3.52
C SER A 30 -15.37 -3.84 -3.93
N LYS A 31 -15.23 -4.63 -4.99
CA LYS A 31 -16.21 -5.62 -5.44
C LYS A 31 -16.45 -6.70 -4.38
N ALA A 32 -15.39 -7.20 -3.74
CA ALA A 32 -15.50 -8.19 -2.67
C ALA A 32 -16.23 -7.63 -1.43
N LYS A 33 -15.87 -6.41 -1.00
CA LYS A 33 -16.54 -5.67 0.09
C LYS A 33 -18.03 -5.48 -0.21
N ASP A 34 -18.37 -4.97 -1.40
CA ASP A 34 -19.76 -4.73 -1.84
C ASP A 34 -20.57 -6.03 -1.91
N THR A 35 -19.98 -7.12 -2.41
CA THR A 35 -20.63 -8.43 -2.48
C THR A 35 -21.05 -8.93 -1.09
N VAL A 36 -20.14 -8.87 -0.13
CA VAL A 36 -20.41 -9.30 1.26
C VAL A 36 -21.38 -8.34 1.96
N ALA A 37 -21.28 -7.04 1.72
CA ALA A 37 -22.21 -6.06 2.25
C ALA A 37 -23.64 -6.31 1.75
N LYS A 38 -23.84 -6.52 0.45
CA LYS A 38 -25.15 -6.83 -0.15
C LYS A 38 -25.75 -8.12 0.40
N LYS A 39 -24.95 -9.18 0.56
CA LYS A 39 -25.39 -10.45 1.16
C LYS A 39 -25.91 -10.26 2.59
N ASN A 40 -25.39 -9.28 3.31
CA ASN A 40 -25.80 -8.93 4.68
C ASN A 40 -26.78 -7.74 4.74
N GLY A 41 -27.47 -7.44 3.63
CA GLY A 41 -28.55 -6.45 3.58
C GLY A 41 -28.11 -4.99 3.48
N LEU A 42 -26.82 -4.71 3.28
CA LEU A 42 -26.32 -3.36 3.09
C LEU A 42 -26.19 -3.04 1.58
N LYS A 43 -26.56 -1.82 1.21
CA LYS A 43 -26.32 -1.28 -0.14
C LYS A 43 -25.33 -0.12 0.00
N LEU A 44 -24.09 -0.36 -0.44
CA LEU A 44 -23.03 0.63 -0.41
C LEU A 44 -22.90 1.33 -1.77
N THR A 45 -22.56 2.61 -1.72
CA THR A 45 -22.19 3.43 -2.87
C THR A 45 -20.68 3.52 -2.99
N GLU A 46 -20.15 4.03 -4.11
CA GLU A 46 -18.71 4.33 -4.23
C GLU A 46 -18.23 5.31 -3.16
N ALA A 47 -19.04 6.31 -2.81
CA ALA A 47 -18.73 7.27 -1.76
C ALA A 47 -18.63 6.63 -0.37
N ASP A 48 -19.34 5.54 -0.11
CA ASP A 48 -19.21 4.77 1.14
C ASP A 48 -17.92 3.94 1.18
N LEU A 49 -17.43 3.51 0.04
CA LEU A 49 -16.23 2.68 -0.07
C LEU A 49 -14.94 3.51 -0.11
N GLU A 50 -14.97 4.72 -0.69
CA GLU A 50 -13.81 5.60 -0.86
C GLU A 50 -13.00 5.84 0.44
N PRO A 51 -13.63 6.12 1.62
CA PRO A 51 -12.88 6.31 2.87
C PRO A 51 -12.10 5.07 3.33
N PHE A 52 -12.35 3.89 2.74
CA PHE A 52 -11.70 2.62 3.09
C PHE A 52 -10.65 2.18 2.07
N VAL A 53 -10.34 3.00 1.08
CA VAL A 53 -9.20 2.78 0.17
C VAL A 53 -7.90 2.80 0.97
N GLY A 54 -7.05 1.79 0.77
CA GLY A 54 -5.78 1.62 1.48
C GLY A 54 -5.91 1.21 2.96
N ARG A 55 -7.14 1.04 3.49
CA ARG A 55 -7.39 0.60 4.87
C ARG A 55 -7.63 -0.90 4.97
N SER A 56 -7.46 -1.45 6.18
CA SER A 56 -7.69 -2.87 6.43
C SER A 56 -9.17 -3.27 6.31
N LEU A 57 -9.43 -4.56 6.03
CA LEU A 57 -10.77 -5.14 6.06
C LEU A 57 -11.41 -5.03 7.44
N ASN A 58 -10.61 -5.10 8.52
CA ASN A 58 -11.10 -4.91 9.88
C ASN A 58 -11.69 -3.50 10.06
N ALA A 59 -11.04 -2.45 9.55
CA ALA A 59 -11.58 -1.10 9.61
C ALA A 59 -12.93 -0.97 8.88
N PHE A 60 -13.06 -1.58 7.70
CA PHE A 60 -14.31 -1.62 6.93
C PHE A 60 -15.42 -2.38 7.68
N VAL A 61 -15.14 -3.60 8.12
CA VAL A 61 -16.14 -4.45 8.79
C VAL A 61 -16.56 -3.85 10.13
N SER A 62 -15.64 -3.30 10.90
CA SER A 62 -15.96 -2.64 12.18
C SER A 62 -16.83 -1.39 12.00
N HIS A 63 -16.74 -0.69 10.88
CA HIS A 63 -17.56 0.47 10.58
C HIS A 63 -18.99 0.09 10.16
N PHE A 64 -19.12 -0.80 9.19
CA PHE A 64 -20.44 -1.11 8.62
C PHE A 64 -21.20 -2.18 9.40
N PHE A 65 -20.53 -3.00 10.19
CA PHE A 65 -21.10 -4.12 10.95
C PHE A 65 -20.83 -3.99 12.45
N MET A 66 -20.95 -2.76 12.99
CA MET A 66 -20.60 -2.45 14.38
C MET A 66 -21.38 -3.30 15.42
N ASN A 67 -22.60 -3.71 15.08
CA ASN A 67 -23.47 -4.51 15.96
C ASN A 67 -23.20 -6.03 15.89
N PHE A 68 -22.30 -6.48 15.01
CA PHE A 68 -21.93 -7.88 14.91
C PHE A 68 -20.91 -8.26 16.00
N SER A 69 -20.96 -9.52 16.45
CA SER A 69 -19.94 -10.06 17.36
C SER A 69 -18.58 -10.12 16.66
N ASP A 70 -17.50 -10.25 17.44
CA ASP A 70 -16.15 -10.36 16.87
C ASP A 70 -16.02 -11.61 16.00
N GLU A 71 -16.68 -12.72 16.35
CA GLU A 71 -16.72 -13.93 15.53
C GLU A 71 -17.41 -13.68 14.18
N GLN A 72 -18.55 -12.99 14.18
CA GLN A 72 -19.26 -12.61 12.97
C GLN A 72 -18.41 -11.67 12.09
N LYS A 73 -17.76 -10.68 12.70
CA LYS A 73 -16.84 -9.77 11.98
C LYS A 73 -15.68 -10.51 11.34
N ASN A 74 -15.05 -11.44 12.06
CA ASN A 74 -13.99 -12.27 11.55
C ASN A 74 -14.47 -13.15 10.37
N HIS A 75 -15.69 -13.67 10.44
CA HIS A 75 -16.29 -14.42 9.34
C HIS A 75 -16.45 -13.55 8.08
N LEU A 76 -16.94 -12.31 8.22
CA LEU A 76 -17.07 -11.37 7.10
C LEU A 76 -15.72 -10.99 6.49
N ILE A 77 -14.70 -10.75 7.32
CA ILE A 77 -13.33 -10.46 6.87
C ILE A 77 -12.81 -11.61 6.02
N ASN A 78 -12.94 -12.86 6.52
CA ASN A 78 -12.50 -14.05 5.80
C ASN A 78 -13.26 -14.24 4.48
N GLU A 79 -14.57 -13.96 4.46
CA GLU A 79 -15.40 -14.05 3.25
C GLU A 79 -14.97 -13.00 2.21
N ILE A 80 -14.76 -11.74 2.61
CA ILE A 80 -14.24 -10.68 1.72
C ILE A 80 -12.87 -11.08 1.17
N GLN A 81 -11.98 -11.55 2.04
CA GLN A 81 -10.63 -11.96 1.65
C GLN A 81 -10.64 -13.12 0.66
N THR A 82 -11.46 -14.14 0.89
CA THR A 82 -11.60 -15.29 0.00
C THR A 82 -12.13 -14.87 -1.37
N ASN A 83 -13.16 -14.03 -1.40
CA ASN A 83 -13.73 -13.49 -2.63
C ASN A 83 -12.70 -12.67 -3.42
N ALA A 84 -11.94 -11.80 -2.73
CA ALA A 84 -10.91 -11.00 -3.37
C ALA A 84 -9.78 -11.89 -3.92
N LEU A 85 -9.23 -12.81 -3.13
CA LEU A 85 -8.12 -13.68 -3.53
C LEU A 85 -8.46 -14.52 -4.77
N SER A 86 -9.70 -14.98 -4.90
CA SER A 86 -10.15 -15.76 -6.08
C SER A 86 -10.10 -14.97 -7.39
N SER A 87 -10.24 -13.63 -7.31
CA SER A 87 -10.26 -12.73 -8.46
C SER A 87 -8.91 -12.02 -8.69
N LEU A 88 -8.09 -11.84 -7.65
CA LEU A 88 -6.84 -11.09 -7.75
C LEU A 88 -5.88 -11.67 -8.80
N GLU A 89 -5.81 -12.98 -8.94
CA GLU A 89 -4.91 -13.61 -9.91
C GLU A 89 -5.25 -13.23 -11.36
N THR A 90 -6.50 -13.02 -11.68
CA THR A 90 -6.99 -12.70 -13.02
C THR A 90 -7.20 -11.20 -13.24
N GLU A 91 -7.78 -10.50 -12.27
CA GLU A 91 -8.24 -9.11 -12.41
C GLU A 91 -7.19 -8.06 -12.00
N MET A 92 -6.25 -8.41 -11.10
CA MET A 92 -5.18 -7.48 -10.67
C MET A 92 -4.18 -7.24 -11.82
N MET A 93 -3.83 -5.98 -12.05
CA MET A 93 -2.89 -5.57 -13.11
C MET A 93 -1.70 -4.79 -12.54
N PRO A 94 -0.46 -5.05 -12.99
CA PRO A 94 0.68 -4.20 -12.65
C PRO A 94 0.46 -2.75 -13.08
N ILE A 95 0.85 -1.80 -12.25
CA ILE A 95 0.88 -0.38 -12.63
C ILE A 95 2.08 -0.15 -13.54
N LYS A 96 1.84 0.60 -14.62
CA LYS A 96 2.88 0.90 -15.61
C LYS A 96 4.09 1.59 -14.96
N GLY A 97 5.25 0.99 -15.11
CA GLY A 97 6.51 1.47 -14.54
C GLY A 97 6.86 0.85 -13.18
N ALA A 98 6.00 0.00 -12.59
CA ALA A 98 6.26 -0.60 -11.28
C ALA A 98 7.48 -1.53 -11.29
N SER A 99 7.51 -2.51 -12.20
CA SER A 99 8.63 -3.45 -12.28
C SER A 99 9.94 -2.74 -12.65
N GLU A 100 9.89 -1.77 -13.55
CA GLU A 100 11.05 -0.98 -13.95
C GLU A 100 11.59 -0.12 -12.79
N LEU A 101 10.71 0.49 -12.00
CA LEU A 101 11.12 1.29 -10.85
C LEU A 101 11.72 0.43 -9.75
N ILE A 102 11.07 -0.69 -9.40
CA ILE A 102 11.58 -1.66 -8.41
C ILE A 102 12.99 -2.10 -8.81
N LYS A 103 13.17 -2.53 -10.06
CA LYS A 103 14.47 -2.97 -10.57
C LYS A 103 15.51 -1.85 -10.51
N ALA A 104 15.16 -0.65 -10.96
CA ALA A 104 16.08 0.49 -10.95
C ALA A 104 16.54 0.86 -9.53
N ILE A 105 15.62 0.86 -8.54
CA ILE A 105 15.96 1.13 -7.15
C ILE A 105 16.92 0.05 -6.61
N PHE A 106 16.62 -1.23 -6.86
CA PHE A 106 17.45 -2.35 -6.42
C PHE A 106 18.85 -2.32 -7.05
N GLU A 107 18.94 -2.11 -8.37
CA GLU A 107 20.22 -2.06 -9.10
C GLU A 107 21.09 -0.86 -8.68
N ASN A 108 20.51 0.18 -8.09
CA ASN A 108 21.25 1.30 -7.51
C ASN A 108 21.63 1.08 -6.03
N GLY A 109 21.44 -0.14 -5.50
CA GLY A 109 21.92 -0.55 -4.19
C GLY A 109 21.01 -0.19 -3.01
N PHE A 110 19.78 0.27 -3.26
CA PHE A 110 18.81 0.53 -2.19
C PHE A 110 18.13 -0.77 -1.77
N ARG A 111 17.83 -0.87 -0.47
CA ARG A 111 17.00 -1.94 0.09
C ARG A 111 15.53 -1.66 -0.23
N LEU A 112 14.75 -2.72 -0.47
CA LEU A 112 13.31 -2.58 -0.73
C LEU A 112 12.51 -3.30 0.34
N ALA A 113 11.48 -2.60 0.80
CA ALA A 113 10.46 -3.15 1.69
C ALA A 113 9.07 -2.84 1.16
N ILE A 114 8.10 -3.62 1.57
CA ILE A 114 6.69 -3.41 1.25
C ILE A 114 5.84 -3.46 2.51
N TYR A 115 4.89 -2.55 2.62
CA TYR A 115 3.76 -2.68 3.52
C TYR A 115 2.44 -2.56 2.74
N SER A 116 1.55 -3.52 2.93
CA SER A 116 0.16 -3.43 2.45
C SER A 116 -0.81 -3.82 3.55
N SER A 117 -1.97 -3.18 3.58
CA SER A 117 -3.10 -3.57 4.45
C SER A 117 -3.75 -4.90 4.03
N ALA A 118 -3.37 -5.45 2.88
CA ALA A 118 -3.80 -6.75 2.39
C ALA A 118 -3.11 -7.89 3.17
N SER A 119 -3.64 -9.10 3.02
CA SER A 119 -3.03 -10.30 3.59
C SER A 119 -1.69 -10.61 2.93
N ARG A 120 -0.83 -11.31 3.64
CA ARG A 120 0.47 -11.77 3.12
C ARG A 120 0.32 -12.57 1.82
N GLN A 121 -0.75 -13.37 1.70
CA GLN A 121 -1.05 -14.12 0.47
C GLN A 121 -1.31 -13.20 -0.73
N ALA A 122 -2.09 -12.13 -0.56
CA ALA A 122 -2.36 -11.17 -1.62
C ALA A 122 -1.09 -10.44 -2.07
N ILE A 123 -0.21 -10.07 -1.12
CA ILE A 123 1.09 -9.46 -1.42
C ILE A 123 1.94 -10.40 -2.29
N PHE A 124 2.06 -11.68 -1.93
CA PHE A 124 2.84 -12.63 -2.72
C PHE A 124 2.25 -12.86 -4.12
N LEU A 125 0.92 -12.86 -4.28
CA LEU A 125 0.29 -12.90 -5.60
C LEU A 125 0.70 -11.69 -6.46
N ALA A 126 0.69 -10.50 -5.88
CA ALA A 126 1.08 -9.27 -6.57
C ALA A 126 2.56 -9.28 -6.96
N LEU A 127 3.44 -9.60 -6.02
CA LEU A 127 4.89 -9.66 -6.27
C LEU A 127 5.26 -10.72 -7.33
N ARG A 128 4.56 -11.85 -7.35
CA ARG A 128 4.71 -12.86 -8.40
C ARG A 128 4.32 -12.31 -9.76
N LYS A 129 3.20 -11.57 -9.84
CA LYS A 129 2.72 -10.95 -11.08
C LYS A 129 3.66 -9.86 -11.59
N LEU A 130 4.27 -9.12 -10.68
CA LEU A 130 5.31 -8.12 -10.96
C LEU A 130 6.68 -8.75 -11.29
N LYS A 131 6.88 -10.05 -11.04
CA LYS A 131 8.18 -10.75 -11.07
C LYS A 131 9.22 -10.03 -10.18
N ALA A 132 8.80 -9.67 -8.97
CA ALA A 132 9.55 -8.79 -8.08
C ALA A 132 9.78 -9.37 -6.68
N GLN A 133 9.47 -10.64 -6.43
CA GLN A 133 9.58 -11.26 -5.11
C GLN A 133 10.99 -11.19 -4.53
N GLU A 134 12.00 -11.38 -5.38
CA GLU A 134 13.42 -11.43 -5.00
C GLU A 134 14.02 -10.06 -4.63
N TYR A 135 13.35 -8.96 -4.99
CA TYR A 135 13.85 -7.61 -4.72
C TYR A 135 13.50 -7.11 -3.32
N PHE A 136 12.45 -7.65 -2.71
CA PHE A 136 11.95 -7.16 -1.42
C PHE A 136 12.56 -7.94 -0.26
N GLU A 137 13.35 -7.26 0.55
CA GLU A 137 13.98 -7.80 1.76
C GLU A 137 12.96 -7.98 2.89
N ILE A 138 12.06 -7.00 3.05
CA ILE A 138 11.07 -6.98 4.12
C ILE A 138 9.66 -6.88 3.52
N ILE A 139 8.77 -7.76 4.01
CA ILE A 139 7.34 -7.76 3.68
C ILE A 139 6.55 -7.70 4.98
N VAL A 140 5.85 -6.59 5.20
CA VAL A 140 4.88 -6.41 6.28
C VAL A 140 3.48 -6.37 5.67
N SER A 141 2.58 -7.20 6.16
CA SER A 141 1.19 -7.33 5.70
C SER A 141 0.21 -6.81 6.75
N GLY A 142 -1.05 -6.71 6.38
CA GLY A 142 -2.14 -6.46 7.33
C GLY A 142 -2.23 -7.50 8.44
N ASP A 143 -1.73 -8.72 8.19
CA ASP A 143 -1.72 -9.81 9.18
C ASP A 143 -0.66 -9.61 10.28
N ASP A 144 0.32 -8.72 10.06
CA ASP A 144 1.47 -8.53 10.95
C ASP A 144 1.29 -7.37 11.94
N VAL A 145 0.21 -6.59 11.84
CA VAL A 145 -0.01 -5.36 12.62
C VAL A 145 -1.33 -5.37 13.36
N GLN A 146 -1.36 -4.71 14.52
CA GLN A 146 -2.60 -4.53 15.28
C GLN A 146 -3.40 -3.35 14.75
N ASN A 147 -2.73 -2.26 14.43
CA ASN A 147 -3.34 -1.03 13.96
C ASN A 147 -2.87 -0.75 12.51
N SER A 148 -3.79 -0.85 11.56
CA SER A 148 -3.53 -0.55 10.17
C SER A 148 -3.50 0.96 9.87
N LYS A 149 -3.13 1.35 8.64
CA LYS A 149 -3.25 2.72 8.13
C LYS A 149 -4.60 3.35 8.54
N PRO A 150 -4.61 4.60 9.03
CA PRO A 150 -3.54 5.60 9.04
C PRO A 150 -2.63 5.56 10.28
N ASN A 151 -2.68 4.53 11.14
CA ASN A 151 -1.77 4.39 12.27
C ASN A 151 -0.32 4.24 11.78
N PRO A 152 0.70 4.82 12.45
CA PRO A 152 2.10 4.68 12.06
C PRO A 152 2.72 3.30 12.31
N GLU A 153 2.03 2.43 13.05
CA GLU A 153 2.55 1.10 13.43
C GLU A 153 3.12 0.30 12.25
N PRO A 154 2.44 0.20 11.09
CA PRO A 154 2.93 -0.59 9.97
C PRO A 154 4.30 -0.12 9.46
N TYR A 155 4.44 1.17 9.25
CA TYR A 155 5.70 1.74 8.76
C TYR A 155 6.80 1.68 9.81
N LYS A 156 6.48 1.88 11.09
CA LYS A 156 7.45 1.66 12.19
C LYS A 156 7.92 0.23 12.23
N ARG A 157 7.02 -0.75 12.02
CA ARG A 157 7.38 -2.18 11.97
C ARG A 157 8.32 -2.49 10.80
N VAL A 158 8.12 -1.86 9.64
CA VAL A 158 9.05 -1.97 8.51
C VAL A 158 10.43 -1.42 8.90
N LEU A 159 10.49 -0.23 9.52
CA LEU A 159 11.76 0.37 9.96
C LEU A 159 12.49 -0.50 10.99
N GLU A 160 11.75 -1.08 11.94
CA GLU A 160 12.29 -2.00 12.95
C GLU A 160 12.93 -3.24 12.28
N GLN A 161 12.24 -3.86 11.31
CA GLN A 161 12.77 -5.02 10.60
C GLN A 161 13.95 -4.67 9.70
N LEU A 162 13.94 -3.49 9.09
CA LEU A 162 15.08 -2.96 8.33
C LEU A 162 16.25 -2.52 9.23
N GLN A 163 16.01 -2.30 10.51
CA GLN A 163 16.98 -1.75 11.48
C GLN A 163 17.54 -0.37 11.05
N ILE A 164 16.68 0.51 10.56
CA ILE A 164 17.03 1.86 10.11
C ILE A 164 16.16 2.94 10.77
N HIS A 165 16.63 4.19 10.74
CA HIS A 165 15.85 5.34 11.16
C HIS A 165 14.87 5.80 10.08
N ALA A 166 13.84 6.57 10.48
CA ALA A 166 12.79 7.01 9.57
C ALA A 166 13.30 7.92 8.43
N ASP A 167 14.30 8.76 8.71
CA ASP A 167 14.95 9.63 7.73
C ASP A 167 15.86 8.90 6.74
N GLN A 168 16.14 7.62 6.99
CA GLN A 168 16.88 6.73 6.10
C GLN A 168 15.96 5.90 5.18
N ALA A 169 14.65 6.06 5.31
CA ALA A 169 13.66 5.45 4.44
C ALA A 169 12.94 6.50 3.58
N LEU A 170 12.44 6.06 2.42
CA LEU A 170 11.58 6.86 1.56
C LEU A 170 10.36 6.02 1.19
N ALA A 171 9.16 6.45 1.63
CA ALA A 171 7.93 5.75 1.32
C ALA A 171 7.37 6.16 -0.05
N ILE A 172 6.69 5.24 -0.73
CA ILE A 172 5.94 5.50 -1.97
C ILE A 172 4.51 5.03 -1.76
N GLU A 173 3.56 5.97 -1.87
CA GLU A 173 2.14 5.82 -1.52
C GLU A 173 1.23 6.49 -2.55
N ASP A 174 -0.05 6.05 -2.58
CA ASP A 174 -1.09 6.64 -3.43
C ASP A 174 -2.32 7.10 -2.65
N SER A 175 -2.53 6.58 -1.44
CA SER A 175 -3.72 6.78 -0.63
C SER A 175 -3.54 7.78 0.50
N GLN A 176 -4.62 8.48 0.90
CA GLN A 176 -4.61 9.40 2.03
C GLN A 176 -4.27 8.68 3.34
N SER A 177 -4.82 7.49 3.57
CA SER A 177 -4.57 6.70 4.78
C SER A 177 -3.12 6.22 4.87
N GLY A 178 -2.53 5.81 3.75
CA GLY A 178 -1.15 5.39 3.69
C GLY A 178 -0.17 6.54 3.86
N PHE A 179 -0.42 7.66 3.17
CA PHE A 179 0.35 8.88 3.35
C PHE A 179 0.38 9.34 4.81
N GLN A 180 -0.79 9.43 5.47
CA GLN A 180 -0.86 9.80 6.88
C GLN A 180 -0.09 8.83 7.78
N SER A 181 -0.15 7.52 7.49
CA SER A 181 0.59 6.49 8.23
C SER A 181 2.11 6.67 8.12
N ALA A 182 2.62 6.91 6.90
CA ALA A 182 4.05 7.11 6.64
C ALA A 182 4.56 8.41 7.30
N ILE A 183 3.83 9.53 7.14
CA ILE A 183 4.18 10.82 7.78
C ILE A 183 4.15 10.71 9.31
N ALA A 184 3.14 10.03 9.88
CA ALA A 184 3.07 9.81 11.32
C ALA A 184 4.23 8.92 11.85
N ALA A 185 4.79 8.06 10.98
CA ALA A 185 6.02 7.32 11.24
C ALA A 185 7.30 8.14 11.00
N LYS A 186 7.17 9.41 10.57
CA LYS A 186 8.24 10.35 10.23
C LYS A 186 9.09 9.94 9.02
N ILE A 187 8.51 9.19 8.09
CA ILE A 187 9.18 8.78 6.86
C ILE A 187 8.90 9.82 5.76
N PRO A 188 9.91 10.41 5.11
CA PRO A 188 9.74 11.17 3.88
C PRO A 188 8.95 10.35 2.87
N THR A 189 7.95 10.97 2.22
CA THR A 189 7.01 10.21 1.39
C THR A 189 6.84 10.82 0.02
N ILE A 190 6.99 10.00 -1.02
CA ILE A 190 6.59 10.27 -2.39
C ILE A 190 5.14 9.84 -2.56
N VAL A 191 4.30 10.72 -3.11
CA VAL A 191 2.92 10.38 -3.44
C VAL A 191 2.76 10.22 -4.95
N VAL A 192 2.08 9.14 -5.35
CA VAL A 192 1.70 8.87 -6.74
C VAL A 192 0.19 8.81 -6.83
N HIS A 193 -0.45 9.88 -7.26
CA HIS A 193 -1.91 9.97 -7.32
C HIS A 193 -2.39 10.56 -8.64
N GLN A 194 -3.11 9.75 -9.46
CA GLN A 194 -3.45 10.08 -10.85
C GLN A 194 -4.27 11.37 -11.01
N ASN A 195 -5.26 11.57 -10.15
CA ASN A 195 -6.19 12.68 -10.29
C ASN A 195 -5.58 13.99 -9.78
N ASN A 196 -5.14 14.01 -8.51
CA ASN A 196 -4.56 15.21 -7.90
C ASN A 196 -3.52 14.85 -6.83
N PRO A 197 -2.23 14.71 -7.19
CA PRO A 197 -1.17 14.41 -6.20
C PRO A 197 -0.88 15.60 -5.26
N TYR A 198 -1.32 16.80 -5.59
CA TYR A 198 -1.02 18.02 -4.83
C TYR A 198 -1.91 18.25 -3.60
N ILE A 199 -2.91 17.40 -3.38
CA ILE A 199 -3.69 17.41 -2.12
C ILE A 199 -2.85 16.98 -0.91
N PHE A 200 -1.75 16.26 -1.14
CA PHE A 200 -0.82 15.78 -0.13
C PHE A 200 0.27 16.82 0.17
N LYS A 201 -0.10 17.89 0.87
CA LYS A 201 0.76 19.09 1.05
C LYS A 201 2.12 18.83 1.71
N GLU A 202 2.22 17.79 2.55
CA GLU A 202 3.44 17.43 3.26
C GLU A 202 4.27 16.35 2.53
N ALA A 203 3.87 15.98 1.32
CA ALA A 203 4.61 15.01 0.52
C ALA A 203 5.99 15.59 0.11
N SER A 204 7.04 14.78 0.25
CA SER A 204 8.40 15.17 -0.19
C SER A 204 8.44 15.40 -1.70
N LEU A 205 7.75 14.55 -2.45
CA LEU A 205 7.52 14.67 -3.89
C LEU A 205 6.12 14.16 -4.25
N SER A 206 5.57 14.66 -5.35
CA SER A 206 4.25 14.26 -5.84
C SER A 206 4.26 14.05 -7.34
N PHE A 207 3.74 12.90 -7.77
CA PHE A 207 3.67 12.50 -9.18
C PHE A 207 2.27 12.04 -9.55
N ARG A 208 1.90 12.18 -10.83
CA ARG A 208 0.65 11.62 -11.35
C ARG A 208 0.77 10.15 -11.75
N LYS A 209 1.98 9.69 -12.07
CA LYS A 209 2.26 8.33 -12.54
C LYS A 209 3.56 7.83 -11.95
N LEU A 210 3.57 6.57 -11.55
CA LEU A 210 4.76 5.90 -11.02
C LEU A 210 5.95 5.95 -11.99
N SER A 211 5.69 5.85 -13.29
CA SER A 211 6.71 5.93 -14.35
C SER A 211 7.42 7.28 -14.47
N GLN A 212 6.96 8.31 -13.75
CA GLN A 212 7.62 9.62 -13.69
C GLN A 212 8.76 9.65 -12.66
N ILE A 213 8.77 8.70 -11.71
CA ILE A 213 9.85 8.58 -10.74
C ILE A 213 11.10 8.06 -11.47
N LYS A 214 12.16 8.87 -11.50
CA LYS A 214 13.44 8.54 -12.13
C LYS A 214 14.57 8.83 -11.15
N LEU A 215 15.43 7.84 -10.96
CA LEU A 215 16.69 8.02 -10.24
C LEU A 215 17.70 8.66 -11.20
N SER A 216 18.41 9.68 -10.73
CA SER A 216 19.48 10.35 -11.47
C SER A 216 20.70 10.56 -10.58
N ILE A 217 21.89 10.50 -11.17
CA ILE A 217 23.13 10.83 -10.48
C ILE A 217 23.17 12.35 -10.36
N CYS A 218 23.57 12.87 -9.20
CA CYS A 218 23.90 14.30 -9.10
C CYS A 218 25.20 14.54 -9.89
N GLU A 219 25.12 15.37 -10.91
CA GLU A 219 26.32 15.92 -11.56
C GLU A 219 27.04 16.90 -10.65
#